data_8444e88e3829a9d4864eecc4640d7217
#
_entry.id   8444e88e3829a9d4864eecc4640d7217
#
_cell.length_a   1.000
_cell.length_b   1.000
_cell.length_c   1.000
_cell.angle_alpha   90.00
_cell.angle_beta   90.00
_cell.angle_gamma   90.00
#
_symmetry.space_group_name_H-M   'P 1'
#
loop_
_entity.id
_entity.type
_entity.pdbx_description
1 polymer ?
#
loop_
_entity_poly.entity_id
_entity_poly.type
_entity_poly.pdbx_seq_one_letter_code
_entity_poly.pdbx_strand_id
1 'polypeptide(L)'
;MNVLSRRRILTVGLGGAGLIAVGGVWRATRLPQTAFDPWELDATPPQDARLDAFRHAILAPNPHNRQPWTIRLEGERRAVIGVDLDRRLPDTDPFDRQITIGFGAFLETARIAASKRGYAMEIEPFPEGHDDQTLDARPIAALTFTGDPDLEPDPLHAQIIRRRSNKEEYDLTRQVSSGDLTQVIADGGEYTLDPNTLAALQAEIVSAIQTEMNTPAANMESVELMRIGHEEVDANPDGIELHGPMIEAGKLAGMINREELADPTSSAFQQGVKMMSRIYGSIPALIWIKTPANTRFDQLEAGRQYVRANLQATALGLGMHPMSQSLQEYAEVQPMFAEVQALTGVMPGERLQMLARVGYGPETGPTPRWPLQSRLV
;
A
#
# COMPACT_ATOMS: atom_id res chain seq x y z
N MET A 1 -16.61 -39.49 53.53
CA MET A 1 -15.67 -38.43 53.00
C MET A 1 -14.73 -39.09 52.03
N ASN A 2 -14.99 -38.90 50.74
CA ASN A 2 -14.17 -39.49 49.67
C ASN A 2 -12.93 -38.63 49.43
N VAL A 3 -11.75 -39.16 49.74
CA VAL A 3 -10.47 -38.54 49.42
C VAL A 3 -10.22 -38.75 47.95
N LEU A 4 -10.43 -37.73 47.14
CA LEU A 4 -10.01 -37.70 45.76
C LEU A 4 -8.48 -37.75 45.71
N SER A 5 -7.95 -38.83 45.10
CA SER A 5 -6.48 -39.09 45.09
C SER A 5 -5.71 -37.97 44.38
N ARG A 6 -4.62 -37.54 44.95
CA ARG A 6 -3.69 -36.52 44.37
C ARG A 6 -3.30 -36.82 42.92
N ARG A 7 -3.35 -38.04 42.46
CA ARG A 7 -3.09 -38.45 41.06
C ARG A 7 -4.14 -37.94 40.07
N ARG A 8 -5.46 -37.85 40.47
CA ARG A 8 -6.52 -37.34 39.58
C ARG A 8 -6.43 -35.84 39.44
N ILE A 9 -5.97 -35.10 40.43
CA ILE A 9 -5.80 -33.64 40.36
C ILE A 9 -4.60 -33.30 39.43
N LEU A 10 -3.54 -34.06 39.46
CA LEU A 10 -2.39 -33.90 38.56
C LEU A 10 -2.71 -34.22 37.10
N THR A 11 -3.55 -35.25 36.83
CA THR A 11 -3.93 -35.60 35.45
C THR A 11 -4.90 -34.58 34.84
N VAL A 12 -5.81 -34.00 35.63
CA VAL A 12 -6.68 -32.92 35.16
C VAL A 12 -5.90 -31.63 34.93
N GLY A 13 -4.95 -31.30 35.81
CA GLY A 13 -4.05 -30.11 35.64
C GLY A 13 -3.15 -30.19 34.41
N LEU A 14 -2.56 -31.37 34.16
CA LEU A 14 -1.70 -31.60 32.98
C LEU A 14 -2.51 -31.62 31.66
N GLY A 15 -3.72 -32.19 31.68
CA GLY A 15 -4.63 -32.17 30.54
C GLY A 15 -5.12 -30.76 30.21
N GLY A 16 -5.46 -29.96 31.24
CA GLY A 16 -5.87 -28.57 31.09
C GLY A 16 -4.74 -27.68 30.57
N ALA A 17 -3.54 -27.81 31.10
CA ALA A 17 -2.36 -27.09 30.64
C ALA A 17 -1.97 -27.46 29.20
N GLY A 18 -2.08 -28.76 28.83
CA GLY A 18 -1.86 -29.23 27.48
C GLY A 18 -2.88 -28.67 26.47
N LEU A 19 -4.16 -28.61 26.82
CA LEU A 19 -5.20 -28.03 25.97
C LEU A 19 -5.05 -26.52 25.82
N ILE A 20 -4.65 -25.81 26.88
CA ILE A 20 -4.38 -24.36 26.83
C ILE A 20 -3.15 -24.09 25.95
N ALA A 21 -2.09 -24.88 26.07
CA ALA A 21 -0.89 -24.75 25.23
C ALA A 21 -1.19 -25.04 23.75
N VAL A 22 -1.92 -26.11 23.43
CA VAL A 22 -2.34 -26.46 22.07
C VAL A 22 -3.28 -25.41 21.50
N GLY A 23 -4.25 -24.93 22.29
CA GLY A 23 -5.17 -23.85 21.87
C GLY A 23 -4.42 -22.53 21.65
N GLY A 24 -3.45 -22.21 22.49
CA GLY A 24 -2.59 -21.01 22.34
C GLY A 24 -1.71 -21.09 21.12
N VAL A 25 -1.04 -22.21 20.85
CA VAL A 25 -0.26 -22.44 19.65
C VAL A 25 -1.14 -22.39 18.38
N TRP A 26 -2.29 -23.06 18.41
CA TRP A 26 -3.24 -23.06 17.29
C TRP A 26 -3.71 -21.63 16.98
N ARG A 27 -4.07 -20.83 18.00
CA ARG A 27 -4.47 -19.44 17.81
C ARG A 27 -3.32 -18.57 17.29
N ALA A 28 -2.12 -18.72 17.83
CA ALA A 28 -0.95 -17.96 17.41
C ALA A 28 -0.47 -18.28 15.99
N THR A 29 -0.84 -19.44 15.43
CA THR A 29 -0.46 -19.85 14.07
C THR A 29 -1.54 -19.58 13.04
N ARG A 30 -2.71 -19.04 13.44
CA ARG A 30 -3.76 -18.67 12.47
C ARG A 30 -3.33 -17.48 11.61
N LEU A 31 -3.60 -17.61 10.33
CA LEU A 31 -3.45 -16.53 9.35
C LEU A 31 -4.84 -16.02 8.95
N PRO A 32 -4.94 -14.78 8.44
CA PRO A 32 -6.17 -14.30 7.81
C PRO A 32 -6.60 -15.27 6.70
N GLN A 33 -7.93 -15.45 6.54
CA GLN A 33 -8.48 -16.44 5.60
C GLN A 33 -9.12 -15.79 4.37
N THR A 34 -9.88 -14.72 4.54
CA THR A 34 -10.68 -14.12 3.48
C THR A 34 -10.11 -12.79 2.97
N ALA A 35 -9.27 -12.15 3.77
CA ALA A 35 -8.70 -10.84 3.43
C ALA A 35 -7.82 -10.83 2.16
N PHE A 36 -7.35 -12.00 1.74
CA PHE A 36 -6.47 -12.17 0.56
C PHE A 36 -7.18 -12.77 -0.65
N ASP A 37 -8.44 -13.24 -0.51
CA ASP A 37 -9.23 -13.84 -1.60
C ASP A 37 -9.27 -12.98 -2.89
N PRO A 38 -9.32 -11.62 -2.82
CA PRO A 38 -9.30 -10.81 -4.03
C PRO A 38 -8.05 -10.95 -4.91
N TRP A 39 -6.96 -11.52 -4.39
CA TRP A 39 -5.75 -11.83 -5.16
C TRP A 39 -5.84 -13.18 -5.90
N GLU A 40 -6.76 -14.04 -5.50
CA GLU A 40 -7.05 -15.33 -6.13
C GLU A 40 -8.11 -15.13 -7.21
N LEU A 41 -7.68 -14.65 -8.38
CA LEU A 41 -8.60 -14.40 -9.48
C LEU A 41 -9.11 -15.71 -10.05
N ASP A 42 -10.42 -15.86 -10.11
CA ASP A 42 -11.08 -17.01 -10.74
C ASP A 42 -10.55 -17.27 -12.15
N ALA A 43 -10.39 -18.55 -12.50
CA ALA A 43 -9.95 -18.97 -13.83
C ALA A 43 -10.92 -18.50 -14.94
N THR A 44 -12.22 -18.33 -14.59
CA THR A 44 -13.24 -17.81 -15.50
C THR A 44 -13.51 -16.34 -15.16
N PRO A 45 -13.10 -15.41 -16.03
CA PRO A 45 -13.37 -13.99 -15.80
C PRO A 45 -14.86 -13.68 -15.90
N PRO A 46 -15.36 -12.63 -15.21
CA PRO A 46 -16.71 -12.14 -15.42
C PRO A 46 -17.01 -11.86 -16.89
N GLN A 47 -18.26 -12.03 -17.31
CA GLN A 47 -18.67 -11.70 -18.69
C GLN A 47 -18.54 -10.21 -18.97
N ASP A 48 -18.91 -9.37 -18.01
CA ASP A 48 -18.75 -7.92 -18.08
C ASP A 48 -17.25 -7.55 -17.95
N ALA A 49 -16.70 -6.99 -19.02
CA ALA A 49 -15.30 -6.59 -19.08
C ALA A 49 -14.92 -5.52 -18.03
N ARG A 50 -15.88 -4.69 -17.61
CA ARG A 50 -15.68 -3.68 -16.55
C ARG A 50 -15.44 -4.36 -15.21
N LEU A 51 -16.23 -5.35 -14.86
CA LEU A 51 -16.04 -6.12 -13.62
C LEU A 51 -14.71 -6.86 -13.62
N ASP A 52 -14.31 -7.40 -14.78
CA ASP A 52 -12.99 -8.03 -14.92
C ASP A 52 -11.85 -7.02 -14.74
N ALA A 53 -11.97 -5.82 -15.32
CA ALA A 53 -10.99 -4.75 -15.13
C ALA A 53 -10.93 -4.31 -13.66
N PHE A 54 -12.07 -4.15 -12.99
CA PHE A 54 -12.11 -3.66 -11.61
C PHE A 54 -11.64 -4.68 -10.57
N ARG A 55 -11.84 -6.00 -10.78
CA ARG A 55 -11.25 -6.99 -9.87
C ARG A 55 -9.71 -6.99 -9.87
N HIS A 56 -9.10 -6.50 -10.94
CA HIS A 56 -7.66 -6.23 -10.97
C HIS A 56 -7.32 -4.86 -10.38
N ALA A 57 -8.15 -3.84 -10.66
CA ALA A 57 -7.91 -2.48 -10.21
C ALA A 57 -7.93 -2.34 -8.68
N ILE A 58 -8.79 -3.07 -7.96
CA ILE A 58 -8.82 -3.08 -6.49
C ILE A 58 -7.51 -3.57 -5.86
N LEU A 59 -6.62 -4.21 -6.64
CA LEU A 59 -5.30 -4.65 -6.20
C LEU A 59 -4.25 -3.53 -6.27
N ALA A 60 -4.60 -2.36 -6.81
CA ALA A 60 -3.68 -1.23 -6.96
C ALA A 60 -3.08 -0.76 -5.63
N PRO A 61 -1.82 -0.26 -5.64
CA PRO A 61 -1.23 0.36 -4.46
C PRO A 61 -1.96 1.66 -4.11
N ASN A 62 -2.12 1.91 -2.81
CA ASN A 62 -2.75 3.13 -2.31
C ASN A 62 -2.27 3.43 -0.87
N PRO A 63 -2.33 4.69 -0.42
CA PRO A 63 -1.80 5.07 0.89
C PRO A 63 -2.56 4.35 2.00
N HIS A 64 -1.80 3.88 3.00
CA HIS A 64 -2.29 3.12 4.16
C HIS A 64 -3.27 2.00 3.81
N ASN A 65 -3.25 1.48 2.57
CA ASN A 65 -4.18 0.48 2.05
C ASN A 65 -5.67 0.86 2.28
N ARG A 66 -6.00 2.15 2.20
CA ARG A 66 -7.34 2.66 2.49
C ARG A 66 -8.40 2.22 1.48
N GLN A 67 -7.99 1.94 0.22
CA GLN A 67 -8.90 1.48 -0.85
C GLN A 67 -10.15 2.39 -0.97
N PRO A 68 -9.94 3.71 -1.22
CA PRO A 68 -11.00 4.71 -1.07
C PRO A 68 -11.97 4.76 -2.25
N TRP A 69 -11.81 3.91 -3.24
CA TRP A 69 -12.64 3.90 -4.46
C TRP A 69 -14.03 3.34 -4.22
N THR A 70 -15.01 4.00 -4.84
CA THR A 70 -16.37 3.50 -5.10
C THR A 70 -16.57 3.40 -6.60
N ILE A 71 -17.37 2.43 -7.04
CA ILE A 71 -17.53 2.09 -8.46
C ILE A 71 -19.02 2.00 -8.76
N ARG A 72 -19.53 2.85 -9.63
CA ARG A 72 -20.90 2.80 -10.13
C ARG A 72 -20.90 2.44 -11.61
N LEU A 73 -21.59 1.38 -11.97
CA LEU A 73 -21.75 0.96 -13.36
C LEU A 73 -22.91 1.70 -13.99
N GLU A 74 -22.72 2.24 -15.21
CA GLU A 74 -23.74 2.97 -15.97
C GLU A 74 -23.92 2.32 -17.35
N GLY A 75 -25.13 1.88 -17.64
CA GLY A 75 -25.42 1.16 -18.90
C GLY A 75 -24.47 0.00 -19.12
N GLU A 76 -24.12 -0.26 -20.37
CA GLU A 76 -23.32 -1.43 -20.75
C GLU A 76 -21.80 -1.16 -20.84
N ARG A 77 -21.40 0.12 -20.99
CA ARG A 77 -20.01 0.48 -21.33
C ARG A 77 -19.40 1.54 -20.43
N ARG A 78 -20.17 2.16 -19.54
CA ARG A 78 -19.65 3.22 -18.66
C ARG A 78 -19.52 2.76 -17.21
N ALA A 79 -18.60 3.38 -16.53
CA ALA A 79 -18.47 3.31 -15.08
C ALA A 79 -18.05 4.68 -14.55
N VAL A 80 -18.48 5.01 -13.34
CA VAL A 80 -18.08 6.23 -12.64
C VAL A 80 -17.33 5.81 -11.38
N ILE A 81 -16.15 6.38 -11.18
CA ILE A 81 -15.30 6.15 -10.03
C ILE A 81 -15.45 7.33 -9.08
N GLY A 82 -15.88 7.06 -7.88
CA GLY A 82 -15.99 8.02 -6.78
C GLY A 82 -15.03 7.73 -5.64
N VAL A 83 -15.04 8.59 -4.64
CA VAL A 83 -14.26 8.47 -3.42
C VAL A 83 -15.17 8.21 -2.21
N ASP A 84 -14.78 7.25 -1.38
CA ASP A 84 -15.31 7.07 -0.03
C ASP A 84 -14.57 8.03 0.91
N LEU A 85 -15.23 9.13 1.26
CA LEU A 85 -14.62 10.22 2.04
C LEU A 85 -14.23 9.81 3.46
N ASP A 86 -14.85 8.76 4.02
CA ASP A 86 -14.49 8.21 5.33
C ASP A 86 -13.13 7.46 5.31
N ARG A 87 -12.56 7.30 4.10
CA ARG A 87 -11.28 6.63 3.89
C ARG A 87 -10.13 7.60 3.59
N ARG A 88 -10.35 8.88 3.80
CA ARG A 88 -9.28 9.89 3.70
C ARG A 88 -8.31 9.77 4.88
N LEU A 89 -7.22 10.51 4.80
CA LEU A 89 -6.12 10.52 5.76
C LEU A 89 -5.84 11.98 6.18
N PRO A 90 -6.71 12.58 7.02
CA PRO A 90 -6.67 14.01 7.29
C PRO A 90 -5.37 14.49 7.97
N ASP A 91 -4.67 13.61 8.72
CA ASP A 91 -3.44 13.97 9.41
C ASP A 91 -2.19 13.72 8.56
N THR A 92 -2.13 12.61 7.81
CA THR A 92 -0.94 12.23 7.01
C THR A 92 -1.02 12.63 5.54
N ASP A 93 -2.22 12.88 5.01
CA ASP A 93 -2.48 13.36 3.64
C ASP A 93 -3.57 14.46 3.61
N PRO A 94 -3.35 15.59 4.29
CA PRO A 94 -4.39 16.62 4.53
C PRO A 94 -4.98 17.22 3.25
N PHE A 95 -4.26 17.12 2.13
CA PHE A 95 -4.70 17.60 0.83
C PHE A 95 -5.16 16.48 -0.13
N ASP A 96 -5.31 15.25 0.34
CA ASP A 96 -5.67 14.07 -0.45
C ASP A 96 -4.77 13.83 -1.69
N ARG A 97 -3.55 14.32 -1.68
CA ARG A 97 -2.60 14.16 -2.77
C ARG A 97 -2.23 12.69 -2.97
N GLN A 98 -1.84 12.00 -1.90
CA GLN A 98 -1.47 10.59 -1.97
C GLN A 98 -2.68 9.71 -2.30
N ILE A 99 -3.86 10.05 -1.77
CA ILE A 99 -5.13 9.40 -2.14
C ILE A 99 -5.39 9.56 -3.64
N THR A 100 -5.22 10.76 -4.20
CA THR A 100 -5.40 11.03 -5.65
C THR A 100 -4.38 10.24 -6.50
N ILE A 101 -3.12 10.16 -6.08
CA ILE A 101 -2.11 9.31 -6.70
C ILE A 101 -2.55 7.83 -6.69
N GLY A 102 -3.13 7.37 -5.58
CA GLY A 102 -3.73 6.04 -5.46
C GLY A 102 -4.83 5.77 -6.49
N PHE A 103 -5.67 6.78 -6.78
CA PHE A 103 -6.65 6.69 -7.86
C PHE A 103 -6.01 6.59 -9.23
N GLY A 104 -4.92 7.33 -9.50
CA GLY A 104 -4.15 7.18 -10.74
C GLY A 104 -3.64 5.75 -10.94
N ALA A 105 -3.13 5.14 -9.88
CA ALA A 105 -2.71 3.73 -9.90
C ALA A 105 -3.89 2.76 -10.12
N PHE A 106 -5.06 3.02 -9.51
CA PHE A 106 -6.27 2.23 -9.71
C PHE A 106 -6.76 2.30 -11.16
N LEU A 107 -6.88 3.49 -11.72
CA LEU A 107 -7.35 3.72 -13.09
C LEU A 107 -6.43 3.06 -14.12
N GLU A 108 -5.12 3.17 -13.95
CA GLU A 108 -4.16 2.54 -14.85
C GLU A 108 -4.19 1.01 -14.74
N THR A 109 -4.33 0.46 -13.53
CA THR A 109 -4.47 -0.98 -13.35
C THR A 109 -5.74 -1.51 -14.04
N ALA A 110 -6.85 -0.77 -13.97
CA ALA A 110 -8.07 -1.09 -14.71
C ALA A 110 -7.85 -1.06 -16.22
N ARG A 111 -7.14 -0.05 -16.74
CA ARG A 111 -6.84 0.10 -18.17
C ARG A 111 -5.99 -1.05 -18.68
N ILE A 112 -4.94 -1.42 -17.96
CA ILE A 112 -4.08 -2.56 -18.28
C ILE A 112 -4.93 -3.85 -18.31
N ALA A 113 -5.81 -4.06 -17.34
CA ALA A 113 -6.66 -5.23 -17.28
C ALA A 113 -7.71 -5.27 -18.41
N ALA A 114 -8.32 -4.13 -18.75
CA ALA A 114 -9.27 -4.00 -19.84
C ALA A 114 -8.63 -4.37 -21.19
N SER A 115 -7.38 -3.97 -21.44
CA SER A 115 -6.66 -4.29 -22.68
C SER A 115 -6.53 -5.79 -22.89
N LYS A 116 -6.36 -6.56 -21.81
CA LYS A 116 -6.29 -8.04 -21.87
C LYS A 116 -7.57 -8.68 -22.41
N ARG A 117 -8.70 -7.98 -22.28
CA ARG A 117 -10.00 -8.41 -22.78
C ARG A 117 -10.33 -7.81 -24.16
N GLY A 118 -9.40 -7.09 -24.79
CA GLY A 118 -9.64 -6.39 -26.05
C GLY A 118 -10.59 -5.18 -25.89
N TYR A 119 -10.52 -4.49 -24.73
CA TYR A 119 -11.28 -3.27 -24.50
C TYR A 119 -10.32 -2.09 -24.33
N ALA A 120 -10.47 -1.09 -25.19
CA ALA A 120 -9.93 0.23 -24.95
C ALA A 120 -10.74 0.91 -23.83
N MET A 121 -10.06 1.52 -22.87
CA MET A 121 -10.68 2.24 -21.77
C MET A 121 -10.29 3.71 -21.84
N GLU A 122 -11.25 4.55 -22.19
CA GLU A 122 -11.12 6.00 -22.13
C GLU A 122 -11.41 6.47 -20.70
N ILE A 123 -10.59 7.39 -20.21
CA ILE A 123 -10.68 7.96 -18.86
C ILE A 123 -10.95 9.45 -19.01
N GLU A 124 -12.08 9.93 -18.50
CA GLU A 124 -12.41 11.34 -18.33
C GLU A 124 -12.18 11.69 -16.85
N PRO A 125 -11.06 12.33 -16.51
CA PRO A 125 -10.80 12.69 -15.12
C PRO A 125 -11.63 13.87 -14.69
N PHE A 126 -12.18 13.82 -13.48
CA PHE A 126 -12.95 14.87 -12.83
C PHE A 126 -14.09 15.45 -13.70
N PRO A 127 -15.03 14.62 -14.21
CA PRO A 127 -16.05 15.05 -15.17
C PRO A 127 -17.00 16.14 -14.63
N GLU A 128 -17.08 16.31 -13.32
CA GLU A 128 -17.86 17.34 -12.64
C GLU A 128 -16.98 18.42 -11.99
N GLY A 129 -15.70 18.50 -12.42
CA GLY A 129 -14.69 19.35 -11.78
C GLY A 129 -14.17 18.75 -10.47
N HIS A 130 -13.30 19.48 -9.79
CA HIS A 130 -12.67 19.08 -8.53
C HIS A 130 -12.43 20.27 -7.60
N ASP A 131 -12.11 19.99 -6.36
CA ASP A 131 -11.54 20.94 -5.43
C ASP A 131 -10.02 20.74 -5.38
N ASP A 132 -9.27 21.85 -5.36
CA ASP A 132 -7.80 21.80 -5.36
C ASP A 132 -7.20 21.51 -3.98
N GLN A 133 -7.98 21.71 -2.91
CA GLN A 133 -7.52 21.51 -1.54
C GLN A 133 -7.77 20.08 -1.07
N THR A 134 -9.02 19.59 -1.21
CA THR A 134 -9.42 18.26 -0.74
C THR A 134 -10.36 17.59 -1.74
N LEU A 135 -10.42 16.26 -1.71
CA LEU A 135 -11.42 15.51 -2.47
C LEU A 135 -12.80 15.68 -1.83
N ASP A 136 -13.82 15.71 -2.65
CA ASP A 136 -15.22 15.80 -2.26
C ASP A 136 -16.09 14.72 -2.93
N ALA A 137 -17.40 14.81 -2.84
CA ALA A 137 -18.32 13.80 -3.35
C ALA A 137 -18.40 13.73 -4.88
N ARG A 138 -17.77 14.65 -5.62
CA ARG A 138 -17.73 14.61 -7.09
C ARG A 138 -16.92 13.44 -7.59
N PRO A 139 -17.25 12.88 -8.77
CA PRO A 139 -16.52 11.77 -9.35
C PRO A 139 -15.04 12.07 -9.60
N ILE A 140 -14.18 11.11 -9.32
CA ILE A 140 -12.76 11.15 -9.68
C ILE A 140 -12.56 10.90 -11.17
N ALA A 141 -13.34 10.00 -11.76
CA ALA A 141 -13.28 9.73 -13.19
C ALA A 141 -14.57 9.11 -13.71
N ALA A 142 -14.89 9.40 -14.99
CA ALA A 142 -15.81 8.60 -15.78
C ALA A 142 -15.04 7.76 -16.80
N LEU A 143 -15.43 6.50 -16.92
CA LEU A 143 -14.74 5.51 -17.75
C LEU A 143 -15.66 5.03 -18.85
N THR A 144 -15.15 4.91 -20.08
CA THR A 144 -15.86 4.32 -21.21
C THR A 144 -15.07 3.14 -21.76
N PHE A 145 -15.70 1.99 -21.82
CA PHE A 145 -15.12 0.75 -22.33
C PHE A 145 -15.62 0.51 -23.77
N THR A 146 -14.70 0.42 -24.72
CA THR A 146 -15.01 0.17 -26.12
C THR A 146 -14.28 -1.08 -26.58
N GLY A 147 -15.01 -2.06 -27.09
CA GLY A 147 -14.41 -3.26 -27.66
C GLY A 147 -13.53 -2.91 -28.86
N ASP A 148 -12.31 -3.40 -28.86
CA ASP A 148 -11.31 -3.19 -29.91
C ASP A 148 -10.58 -4.51 -30.14
N PRO A 149 -10.94 -5.29 -31.20
CA PRO A 149 -10.33 -6.57 -31.48
C PRO A 149 -8.86 -6.48 -31.90
N ASP A 150 -8.39 -5.31 -32.31
CA ASP A 150 -7.01 -5.06 -32.75
C ASP A 150 -6.13 -4.53 -31.60
N LEU A 151 -6.71 -4.30 -30.42
CA LEU A 151 -5.98 -3.80 -29.26
C LEU A 151 -5.03 -4.88 -28.71
N GLU A 152 -3.73 -4.60 -28.76
CA GLU A 152 -2.73 -5.45 -28.13
C GLU A 152 -2.82 -5.37 -26.59
N PRO A 153 -2.84 -6.52 -25.89
CA PRO A 153 -2.81 -6.55 -24.45
C PRO A 153 -1.55 -5.89 -23.87
N ASP A 154 -1.72 -5.07 -22.86
CA ASP A 154 -0.57 -4.49 -22.15
C ASP A 154 0.28 -5.61 -21.51
N PRO A 155 1.59 -5.69 -21.79
CA PRO A 155 2.46 -6.77 -21.32
C PRO A 155 2.59 -6.80 -19.78
N LEU A 156 2.32 -5.70 -19.10
CA LEU A 156 2.37 -5.62 -17.65
C LEU A 156 1.17 -6.27 -16.95
N HIS A 157 0.13 -6.64 -17.68
CA HIS A 157 -1.04 -7.32 -17.11
C HIS A 157 -0.66 -8.53 -16.24
N ALA A 158 0.25 -9.38 -16.68
CA ALA A 158 0.67 -10.58 -15.96
C ALA A 158 1.35 -10.27 -14.61
N GLN A 159 1.76 -9.02 -14.37
CA GLN A 159 2.42 -8.60 -13.15
C GLN A 159 1.43 -8.08 -12.09
N ILE A 160 0.18 -7.76 -12.42
CA ILE A 160 -0.79 -7.18 -11.49
C ILE A 160 -0.95 -8.06 -10.25
N ILE A 161 -1.19 -9.36 -10.44
CA ILE A 161 -1.39 -10.32 -9.32
C ILE A 161 -0.10 -10.63 -8.55
N ARG A 162 1.07 -10.35 -9.15
CA ARG A 162 2.39 -10.61 -8.55
C ARG A 162 2.97 -9.38 -7.83
N ARG A 163 2.50 -8.18 -8.21
CA ARG A 163 2.96 -6.91 -7.67
C ARG A 163 2.76 -6.83 -6.16
N ARG A 164 3.79 -6.38 -5.46
CA ARG A 164 3.76 -6.08 -4.03
C ARG A 164 4.36 -4.70 -3.76
N SER A 165 3.98 -4.07 -2.64
CA SER A 165 4.80 -3.04 -2.01
C SER A 165 5.68 -3.78 -1.00
N ASN A 166 6.93 -4.03 -1.37
CA ASN A 166 7.83 -4.85 -0.56
C ASN A 166 8.42 -3.99 0.56
N LYS A 167 7.90 -4.16 1.77
CA LYS A 167 8.26 -3.40 2.98
C LYS A 167 9.40 -4.05 3.79
N GLU A 168 10.02 -5.11 3.28
CA GLU A 168 11.12 -5.80 3.95
C GLU A 168 12.45 -5.04 3.83
N GLU A 169 13.44 -5.39 4.65
CA GLU A 169 14.80 -4.88 4.48
C GLU A 169 15.41 -5.41 3.17
N TYR A 170 15.97 -4.50 2.35
CA TYR A 170 16.58 -4.88 1.07
C TYR A 170 18.04 -5.26 1.24
N ASP A 171 18.50 -6.19 0.40
CA ASP A 171 19.88 -6.66 0.35
C ASP A 171 20.80 -5.60 -0.28
N LEU A 172 21.56 -4.90 0.54
CA LEU A 172 22.51 -3.88 0.12
C LEU A 172 23.77 -4.45 -0.56
N THR A 173 23.97 -5.78 -0.52
CA THR A 173 25.10 -6.44 -1.22
C THR A 173 24.81 -6.73 -2.68
N ARG A 174 23.51 -6.71 -3.08
CA ARG A 174 23.06 -6.91 -4.45
C ARG A 174 22.80 -5.57 -5.11
N GLN A 175 23.60 -5.24 -6.11
CA GLN A 175 23.44 -4.00 -6.86
C GLN A 175 22.29 -4.11 -7.86
N VAL A 176 21.46 -3.07 -7.95
CA VAL A 176 20.48 -2.88 -9.02
C VAL A 176 21.18 -2.30 -10.22
N SER A 177 20.93 -2.84 -11.42
CA SER A 177 21.56 -2.32 -12.63
C SER A 177 20.87 -1.02 -13.11
N SER A 178 21.66 -0.12 -13.71
CA SER A 178 21.10 1.09 -14.36
C SER A 178 20.16 0.73 -15.51
N GLY A 179 20.42 -0.38 -16.21
CA GLY A 179 19.55 -0.88 -17.28
C GLY A 179 18.18 -1.29 -16.78
N ASP A 180 18.12 -1.99 -15.62
CA ASP A 180 16.85 -2.35 -14.98
C ASP A 180 16.10 -1.11 -14.51
N LEU A 181 16.79 -0.15 -13.88
CA LEU A 181 16.14 1.10 -13.44
C LEU A 181 15.60 1.92 -14.61
N THR A 182 16.31 1.97 -15.73
CA THR A 182 15.83 2.63 -16.96
C THR A 182 14.54 1.97 -17.47
N GLN A 183 14.42 0.64 -17.38
CA GLN A 183 13.19 -0.06 -17.72
C GLN A 183 12.07 0.23 -16.70
N VAL A 184 12.38 0.26 -15.41
CA VAL A 184 11.41 0.56 -14.34
C VAL A 184 10.76 1.93 -14.56
N ILE A 185 11.52 2.95 -14.96
CA ILE A 185 11.01 4.29 -15.16
C ILE A 185 10.66 4.61 -16.63
N ALA A 186 10.51 3.62 -17.50
CA ALA A 186 10.25 3.81 -18.92
C ALA A 186 9.00 4.67 -19.24
N ASP A 187 8.01 4.66 -18.36
CA ASP A 187 6.78 5.47 -18.48
C ASP A 187 6.90 6.86 -17.81
N GLY A 188 8.07 7.24 -17.33
CA GLY A 188 8.38 8.51 -16.68
C GLY A 188 9.05 8.32 -15.32
N GLY A 189 9.85 9.32 -14.95
CA GLY A 189 10.59 9.34 -13.70
C GLY A 189 12.11 9.45 -13.89
N GLU A 190 12.79 9.50 -12.77
CA GLU A 190 14.23 9.56 -12.67
C GLU A 190 14.72 8.56 -11.61
N TYR A 191 16.02 8.27 -11.60
CA TYR A 191 16.61 7.39 -10.59
C TYR A 191 18.00 7.86 -10.20
N THR A 192 18.47 7.35 -9.04
CA THR A 192 19.88 7.50 -8.64
C THR A 192 20.47 6.20 -8.14
N LEU A 193 21.74 6.01 -8.47
CA LEU A 193 22.67 5.03 -7.91
C LEU A 193 23.89 5.72 -7.29
N ASP A 194 23.93 7.07 -7.33
CA ASP A 194 25.04 7.83 -6.74
C ASP A 194 25.05 7.67 -5.22
N PRO A 195 26.15 7.16 -4.64
CA PRO A 195 26.19 6.87 -3.20
C PRO A 195 26.00 8.10 -2.31
N ASN A 196 26.44 9.29 -2.75
CA ASN A 196 26.29 10.51 -1.96
C ASN A 196 24.84 10.98 -1.94
N THR A 197 24.17 10.97 -3.10
CA THR A 197 22.75 11.31 -3.23
C THR A 197 21.89 10.29 -2.47
N LEU A 198 22.20 8.99 -2.58
CA LEU A 198 21.51 7.94 -1.83
C LEU A 198 21.64 8.15 -0.32
N ALA A 199 22.85 8.46 0.17
CA ALA A 199 23.08 8.69 1.60
C ALA A 199 22.33 9.94 2.11
N ALA A 200 22.31 11.01 1.35
CA ALA A 200 21.59 12.23 1.69
C ALA A 200 20.08 12.00 1.74
N LEU A 201 19.50 11.40 0.69
CA LEU A 201 18.08 11.07 0.65
C LEU A 201 17.69 10.06 1.73
N GLN A 202 18.53 9.06 2.02
CA GLN A 202 18.30 8.09 3.09
C GLN A 202 18.17 8.77 4.45
N ALA A 203 19.02 9.77 4.74
CA ALA A 203 18.96 10.50 6.00
C ALA A 203 17.59 11.19 6.18
N GLU A 204 17.10 11.87 5.15
CA GLU A 204 15.81 12.55 5.17
C GLU A 204 14.63 11.55 5.23
N ILE A 205 14.69 10.45 4.48
CA ILE A 205 13.68 9.40 4.48
C ILE A 205 13.55 8.77 5.88
N VAL A 206 14.66 8.46 6.54
CA VAL A 206 14.66 7.90 7.89
C VAL A 206 14.19 8.92 8.91
N SER A 207 14.59 10.18 8.77
CA SER A 207 14.09 11.28 9.62
C SER A 207 12.59 11.46 9.48
N ALA A 208 12.06 11.39 8.26
CA ALA A 208 10.63 11.56 7.99
C ALA A 208 9.77 10.46 8.65
N ILE A 209 10.16 9.18 8.53
CA ILE A 209 9.40 8.10 9.19
C ILE A 209 9.48 8.22 10.73
N GLN A 210 10.61 8.62 11.27
CA GLN A 210 10.74 8.87 12.71
C GLN A 210 9.87 10.05 13.13
N THR A 211 9.79 11.12 12.33
CA THR A 211 8.93 12.27 12.56
C THR A 211 7.46 11.87 12.54
N GLU A 212 6.99 11.10 11.54
CA GLU A 212 5.61 10.59 11.49
C GLU A 212 5.27 9.83 12.78
N MET A 213 6.11 8.87 13.16
CA MET A 213 5.87 8.06 14.36
C MET A 213 5.86 8.88 15.66
N ASN A 214 6.63 9.98 15.74
CA ASN A 214 6.70 10.84 16.93
C ASN A 214 5.74 12.04 16.89
N THR A 215 5.03 12.27 15.78
CA THR A 215 4.00 13.30 15.68
C THR A 215 2.67 12.72 16.15
N PRO A 216 2.07 13.20 17.26
CA PRO A 216 0.94 12.53 17.90
C PRO A 216 -0.26 12.29 16.97
N ALA A 217 -0.65 13.27 16.14
CA ALA A 217 -1.78 13.15 15.23
C ALA A 217 -1.50 12.10 14.12
N ALA A 218 -0.35 12.20 13.44
CA ALA A 218 0.04 11.28 12.38
C ALA A 218 0.25 9.84 12.88
N ASN A 219 0.86 9.69 14.08
CA ASN A 219 1.00 8.38 14.70
C ASN A 219 -0.36 7.79 15.07
N MET A 220 -1.26 8.57 15.67
CA MET A 220 -2.58 8.09 16.07
C MET A 220 -3.40 7.66 14.86
N GLU A 221 -3.41 8.43 13.76
CA GLU A 221 -4.06 8.03 12.51
C GLU A 221 -3.53 6.67 12.02
N SER A 222 -2.21 6.47 12.03
CA SER A 222 -1.60 5.19 11.65
C SER A 222 -1.98 4.06 12.61
N VAL A 223 -2.00 4.30 13.93
CA VAL A 223 -2.38 3.29 14.95
C VAL A 223 -3.84 2.89 14.84
N GLU A 224 -4.75 3.81 14.57
CA GLU A 224 -6.17 3.53 14.37
C GLU A 224 -6.42 2.68 13.10
N LEU A 225 -5.56 2.86 12.09
CA LEU A 225 -5.59 2.08 10.86
C LEU A 225 -4.92 0.70 10.97
N MET A 226 -4.22 0.40 12.06
CA MET A 226 -3.64 -0.93 12.26
C MET A 226 -4.73 -1.98 12.42
N ARG A 227 -4.53 -3.13 11.79
CA ARG A 227 -5.33 -4.34 11.95
C ARG A 227 -4.46 -5.40 12.63
N ILE A 228 -4.68 -5.57 13.92
CA ILE A 228 -3.81 -6.37 14.78
C ILE A 228 -4.37 -7.78 14.94
N GLY A 229 -3.67 -8.75 14.34
CA GLY A 229 -4.04 -10.15 14.33
C GLY A 229 -5.02 -10.51 13.21
N HIS A 230 -5.08 -11.82 12.91
CA HIS A 230 -5.85 -12.36 11.79
C HIS A 230 -7.34 -11.97 11.80
N GLU A 231 -7.96 -11.93 12.99
CA GLU A 231 -9.38 -11.61 13.13
C GLU A 231 -9.71 -10.17 12.68
N GLU A 232 -8.85 -9.19 13.04
CA GLU A 232 -9.06 -7.79 12.63
C GLU A 232 -8.76 -7.61 11.13
N VAL A 233 -7.75 -8.32 10.61
CA VAL A 233 -7.40 -8.28 9.18
C VAL A 233 -8.53 -8.85 8.32
N ASP A 234 -9.14 -9.97 8.73
CA ASP A 234 -10.30 -10.54 8.01
C ASP A 234 -11.56 -9.67 8.14
N ALA A 235 -11.79 -9.08 9.31
CA ALA A 235 -12.96 -8.23 9.53
C ALA A 235 -12.87 -6.89 8.77
N ASN A 236 -11.67 -6.33 8.62
CA ASN A 236 -11.41 -5.07 7.92
C ASN A 236 -10.17 -5.22 7.04
N PRO A 237 -10.30 -5.76 5.82
CA PRO A 237 -9.17 -6.03 4.94
C PRO A 237 -8.63 -4.76 4.27
N ASP A 238 -8.36 -3.75 5.09
CA ASP A 238 -7.73 -2.48 4.73
C ASP A 238 -6.72 -2.07 5.82
N GLY A 239 -6.18 -0.86 5.71
CA GLY A 239 -5.28 -0.32 6.72
C GLY A 239 -3.91 -1.00 6.74
N ILE A 240 -3.26 -0.93 7.89
CA ILE A 240 -1.91 -1.45 8.13
C ILE A 240 -2.04 -2.81 8.81
N GLU A 241 -1.85 -3.88 8.03
CA GLU A 241 -1.94 -5.24 8.55
C GLU A 241 -0.74 -5.60 9.44
N LEU A 242 -1.02 -6.09 10.63
CA LEU A 242 -0.06 -6.71 11.56
C LEU A 242 -0.57 -8.10 11.90
N HIS A 243 0.00 -9.13 11.31
CA HIS A 243 -0.40 -10.52 11.54
C HIS A 243 0.78 -11.49 11.58
N GLY A 244 0.50 -12.72 11.92
CA GLY A 244 1.51 -13.78 12.03
C GLY A 244 1.78 -14.19 13.48
N PRO A 245 2.51 -15.28 13.69
CA PRO A 245 2.65 -15.92 15.00
C PRO A 245 3.18 -15.03 16.12
N MET A 246 4.13 -14.15 15.81
CA MET A 246 4.69 -13.21 16.80
C MET A 246 3.69 -12.14 17.21
N ILE A 247 2.91 -11.61 16.25
CA ILE A 247 1.89 -10.59 16.51
C ILE A 247 0.75 -11.21 17.35
N GLU A 248 0.29 -12.40 16.97
CA GLU A 248 -0.75 -13.12 17.72
C GLU A 248 -0.32 -13.43 19.16
N ALA A 249 0.91 -13.89 19.35
CA ALA A 249 1.45 -14.15 20.68
C ALA A 249 1.60 -12.85 21.51
N GLY A 250 2.07 -11.77 20.89
CA GLY A 250 2.19 -10.46 21.54
C GLY A 250 0.84 -9.86 21.91
N LYS A 251 -0.18 -10.01 21.04
CA LYS A 251 -1.57 -9.60 21.30
C LYS A 251 -2.16 -10.39 22.47
N LEU A 252 -1.99 -11.71 22.50
CA LEU A 252 -2.43 -12.57 23.61
C LEU A 252 -1.75 -12.25 24.93
N ALA A 253 -0.49 -11.83 24.90
CA ALA A 253 0.28 -11.43 26.08
C ALA A 253 -0.01 -9.97 26.52
N GLY A 254 -0.82 -9.21 25.78
CA GLY A 254 -1.11 -7.80 26.05
C GLY A 254 0.04 -6.84 25.73
N MET A 255 1.12 -7.34 25.08
CA MET A 255 2.31 -6.55 24.72
C MET A 255 2.17 -5.81 23.39
N ILE A 256 1.22 -6.21 22.54
CA ILE A 256 0.92 -5.57 21.26
C ILE A 256 -0.57 -5.21 21.26
N ASN A 257 -0.85 -3.95 21.42
CA ASN A 257 -2.17 -3.34 21.36
C ASN A 257 -2.02 -1.87 20.93
N ARG A 258 -3.12 -1.20 20.61
CA ARG A 258 -3.10 0.19 20.12
C ARG A 258 -2.53 1.19 21.14
N GLU A 259 -2.78 0.99 22.43
CA GLU A 259 -2.26 1.84 23.49
C GLU A 259 -0.73 1.78 23.55
N GLU A 260 -0.15 0.58 23.57
CA GLU A 260 1.30 0.38 23.56
C GLU A 260 1.96 0.89 22.26
N LEU A 261 1.28 0.76 21.12
CA LEU A 261 1.79 1.23 19.82
C LEU A 261 1.68 2.75 19.66
N ALA A 262 0.78 3.40 20.41
CA ALA A 262 0.63 4.85 20.44
C ALA A 262 1.56 5.53 21.43
N ASP A 263 2.00 4.84 22.51
CA ASP A 263 2.82 5.43 23.58
C ASP A 263 4.31 5.47 23.22
N PRO A 264 4.90 6.67 23.00
CA PRO A 264 6.33 6.80 22.67
C PRO A 264 7.27 6.23 23.72
N THR A 265 6.81 6.03 24.97
CA THR A 265 7.61 5.48 26.05
C THR A 265 7.56 3.96 26.12
N SER A 266 6.62 3.34 25.43
CA SER A 266 6.43 1.89 25.42
C SER A 266 7.58 1.16 24.71
N SER A 267 7.79 -0.09 25.11
CA SER A 267 8.77 -0.96 24.45
C SER A 267 8.32 -1.34 23.01
N ALA A 268 7.02 -1.50 22.78
CA ALA A 268 6.47 -1.83 21.47
C ALA A 268 6.70 -0.68 20.47
N PHE A 269 6.40 0.55 20.85
CA PHE A 269 6.65 1.74 20.03
C PHE A 269 8.15 1.89 19.70
N GLN A 270 9.04 1.83 20.72
CA GLN A 270 10.47 1.99 20.53
C GLN A 270 11.08 0.91 19.62
N GLN A 271 10.57 -0.32 19.68
CA GLN A 271 10.98 -1.38 18.77
C GLN A 271 10.45 -1.13 17.36
N GLY A 272 9.22 -0.63 17.24
CA GLY A 272 8.63 -0.20 15.97
C GLY A 272 9.49 0.87 15.28
N VAL A 273 9.86 1.93 15.98
CA VAL A 273 10.75 3.00 15.45
C VAL A 273 12.08 2.43 14.96
N LYS A 274 12.72 1.55 15.73
CA LYS A 274 13.98 0.92 15.33
C LYS A 274 13.83 0.03 14.09
N MET A 275 12.75 -0.74 14.03
CA MET A 275 12.45 -1.61 12.89
C MET A 275 12.20 -0.78 11.62
N MET A 276 11.34 0.24 11.71
CA MET A 276 11.04 1.12 10.58
C MET A 276 12.28 1.87 10.10
N SER A 277 13.12 2.36 11.03
CA SER A 277 14.38 3.04 10.65
C SER A 277 15.33 2.11 9.88
N ARG A 278 15.41 0.81 10.21
CA ARG A 278 16.23 -0.15 9.44
C ARG A 278 15.63 -0.42 8.06
N ILE A 279 14.32 -0.65 8.00
CA ILE A 279 13.61 -0.90 6.74
C ILE A 279 13.79 0.28 5.79
N TYR A 280 13.52 1.50 6.25
CA TYR A 280 13.62 2.73 5.47
C TYR A 280 15.07 3.12 5.16
N GLY A 281 16.02 2.67 5.97
CA GLY A 281 17.45 2.83 5.72
C GLY A 281 18.05 1.80 4.76
N SER A 282 17.32 0.75 4.35
CA SER A 282 17.83 -0.26 3.41
C SER A 282 17.53 0.16 1.96
N ILE A 283 18.34 1.06 1.40
CA ILE A 283 18.12 1.70 0.09
C ILE A 283 19.24 1.36 -0.89
N PRO A 284 19.09 0.35 -1.76
CA PRO A 284 20.07 0.06 -2.82
C PRO A 284 19.98 1.04 -4.00
N ALA A 285 18.78 1.51 -4.33
CA ALA A 285 18.52 2.49 -5.38
C ALA A 285 17.24 3.27 -5.05
N LEU A 286 17.13 4.48 -5.58
CA LEU A 286 15.92 5.30 -5.52
C LEU A 286 15.45 5.66 -6.92
N ILE A 287 14.13 5.65 -7.08
CA ILE A 287 13.44 6.24 -8.23
C ILE A 287 12.46 7.31 -7.73
N TRP A 288 12.18 8.30 -8.58
CA TRP A 288 11.16 9.30 -8.26
C TRP A 288 10.43 9.80 -9.50
N ILE A 289 9.24 10.34 -9.25
CA ILE A 289 8.35 10.89 -10.27
C ILE A 289 8.09 12.36 -9.92
N LYS A 290 8.43 13.25 -10.84
CA LYS A 290 8.11 14.68 -10.78
C LYS A 290 7.02 15.01 -11.79
N THR A 291 6.24 16.03 -11.47
CA THR A 291 5.25 16.61 -12.39
C THR A 291 5.52 18.11 -12.55
N PRO A 292 5.09 18.72 -13.69
CA PRO A 292 5.27 20.16 -13.94
C PRO A 292 4.57 21.06 -12.93
N ALA A 293 3.52 20.54 -12.26
CA ALA A 293 2.75 21.23 -11.22
C ALA A 293 2.24 20.24 -10.18
N ASN A 294 1.31 20.68 -9.31
CA ASN A 294 0.68 19.84 -8.30
C ASN A 294 -0.86 19.83 -8.47
N THR A 295 -1.34 19.79 -9.69
CA THR A 295 -2.78 19.69 -9.96
C THR A 295 -3.29 18.27 -9.68
N ARG A 296 -4.61 18.12 -9.56
CA ARG A 296 -5.25 16.79 -9.45
C ARG A 296 -4.92 15.88 -10.65
N PHE A 297 -4.78 16.47 -11.84
CA PHE A 297 -4.39 15.74 -13.05
C PHE A 297 -2.94 15.25 -12.96
N ASP A 298 -2.02 16.08 -12.47
CA ASP A 298 -0.63 15.68 -12.22
C ASP A 298 -0.54 14.54 -11.21
N GLN A 299 -1.36 14.56 -10.16
CA GLN A 299 -1.42 13.54 -9.14
C GLN A 299 -1.94 12.20 -9.71
N LEU A 300 -2.98 12.21 -10.55
CA LEU A 300 -3.45 11.01 -11.26
C LEU A 300 -2.37 10.46 -12.19
N GLU A 301 -1.69 11.32 -12.95
CA GLU A 301 -0.63 10.93 -13.86
C GLU A 301 0.57 10.32 -13.11
N ALA A 302 0.96 10.90 -11.98
CA ALA A 302 1.99 10.32 -11.12
C ALA A 302 1.60 8.91 -10.61
N GLY A 303 0.34 8.70 -10.29
CA GLY A 303 -0.18 7.38 -9.92
C GLY A 303 -0.11 6.36 -11.05
N ARG A 304 -0.43 6.81 -12.29
CA ARG A 304 -0.26 6.00 -13.50
C ARG A 304 1.19 5.56 -13.68
N GLN A 305 2.12 6.50 -13.65
CA GLN A 305 3.55 6.22 -13.80
C GLN A 305 4.06 5.31 -12.68
N TYR A 306 3.65 5.57 -11.43
CA TYR A 306 4.08 4.80 -10.27
C TYR A 306 3.67 3.33 -10.35
N VAL A 307 2.41 3.04 -10.71
CA VAL A 307 1.97 1.64 -10.80
C VAL A 307 2.65 0.91 -11.95
N ARG A 308 2.89 1.56 -13.09
CA ARG A 308 3.64 0.97 -14.21
C ARG A 308 5.07 0.67 -13.81
N ALA A 309 5.74 1.60 -13.13
CA ALA A 309 7.09 1.38 -12.57
C ALA A 309 7.11 0.17 -11.60
N ASN A 310 6.11 0.06 -10.72
CA ASN A 310 6.02 -1.06 -9.78
C ASN A 310 5.74 -2.40 -10.47
N LEU A 311 4.91 -2.42 -11.50
CA LEU A 311 4.68 -3.62 -12.33
C LEU A 311 5.95 -4.01 -13.11
N GLN A 312 6.66 -3.05 -13.66
CA GLN A 312 7.93 -3.30 -14.36
C GLN A 312 9.01 -3.81 -13.41
N ALA A 313 9.16 -3.21 -12.21
CA ALA A 313 10.04 -3.73 -11.16
C ALA A 313 9.70 -5.18 -10.81
N THR A 314 8.40 -5.51 -10.70
CA THR A 314 7.92 -6.87 -10.47
C THR A 314 8.33 -7.82 -11.60
N ALA A 315 8.22 -7.40 -12.86
CA ALA A 315 8.64 -8.19 -14.02
C ALA A 315 10.14 -8.52 -14.00
N LEU A 316 10.95 -7.59 -13.48
CA LEU A 316 12.40 -7.73 -13.33
C LEU A 316 12.83 -8.46 -12.05
N GLY A 317 11.88 -8.88 -11.20
CA GLY A 317 12.18 -9.53 -9.92
C GLY A 317 12.73 -8.58 -8.86
N LEU A 318 12.46 -7.28 -8.99
CA LEU A 318 12.83 -6.24 -8.05
C LEU A 318 11.66 -5.93 -7.09
N GLY A 319 11.97 -5.73 -5.82
CA GLY A 319 11.09 -5.12 -4.86
C GLY A 319 11.03 -3.61 -5.04
N MET A 320 9.86 -3.01 -4.77
CA MET A 320 9.66 -1.57 -4.77
C MET A 320 8.80 -1.17 -3.57
N HIS A 321 9.22 -0.08 -2.89
CA HIS A 321 8.52 0.44 -1.71
C HIS A 321 8.50 1.97 -1.73
N PRO A 322 7.32 2.62 -1.63
CA PRO A 322 7.23 4.07 -1.59
C PRO A 322 7.78 4.63 -0.28
N MET A 323 8.53 5.74 -0.39
CA MET A 323 9.08 6.52 0.73
C MET A 323 8.18 7.74 1.00
N SER A 324 6.89 7.49 1.19
CA SER A 324 5.83 8.51 1.21
C SER A 324 5.94 9.50 2.37
N GLN A 325 6.55 9.11 3.49
CA GLN A 325 6.65 9.92 4.70
C GLN A 325 7.40 11.24 4.44
N SER A 326 8.46 11.19 3.66
CA SER A 326 9.20 12.39 3.26
C SER A 326 8.46 13.29 2.26
N LEU A 327 7.29 12.87 1.80
CA LEU A 327 6.43 13.61 0.87
C LEU A 327 5.07 14.00 1.48
N GLN A 328 4.87 13.77 2.77
CA GLN A 328 3.68 14.23 3.50
C GLN A 328 3.72 15.75 3.71
N GLU A 329 2.56 16.36 4.00
CA GLU A 329 2.41 17.82 3.87
C GLU A 329 1.99 18.50 5.20
N TYR A 330 2.01 17.80 6.32
CA TYR A 330 1.82 18.42 7.64
C TYR A 330 3.12 19.10 8.14
N ALA A 331 2.99 19.97 9.15
CA ALA A 331 4.03 20.92 9.54
C ALA A 331 5.37 20.28 9.96
N GLU A 332 5.32 19.19 10.73
CA GLU A 332 6.50 18.58 11.34
C GLU A 332 7.42 17.93 10.31
N VAL A 333 6.89 17.48 9.17
CA VAL A 333 7.66 16.82 8.11
C VAL A 333 8.21 17.81 7.07
N GLN A 334 7.79 19.08 7.08
CA GLN A 334 8.17 20.08 6.09
C GLN A 334 9.68 20.26 5.87
N PRO A 335 10.55 20.20 6.91
CA PRO A 335 12.00 20.29 6.69
C PRO A 335 12.51 19.16 5.78
N MET A 336 12.14 17.90 6.04
CA MET A 336 12.53 16.74 5.24
C MET A 336 11.92 16.80 3.84
N PHE A 337 10.67 17.22 3.75
CA PHE A 337 9.99 17.43 2.47
C PHE A 337 10.74 18.42 1.57
N ALA A 338 11.14 19.57 2.11
CA ALA A 338 11.87 20.58 1.35
C ALA A 338 13.25 20.07 0.88
N GLU A 339 13.98 19.37 1.77
CA GLU A 339 15.30 18.84 1.46
C GLU A 339 15.23 17.71 0.41
N VAL A 340 14.26 16.80 0.51
CA VAL A 340 14.07 15.74 -0.48
C VAL A 340 13.75 16.32 -1.86
N GLN A 341 12.92 17.38 -1.94
CA GLN A 341 12.69 18.06 -3.22
C GLN A 341 13.97 18.70 -3.79
N ALA A 342 14.78 19.33 -2.95
CA ALA A 342 16.05 19.90 -3.38
C ALA A 342 17.04 18.83 -3.89
N LEU A 343 17.19 17.73 -3.14
CA LEU A 343 18.08 16.62 -3.49
C LEU A 343 17.64 15.88 -4.76
N THR A 344 16.36 15.87 -5.08
CA THR A 344 15.83 15.28 -6.33
C THR A 344 15.75 16.27 -7.49
N GLY A 345 16.25 17.50 -7.30
CA GLY A 345 16.34 18.50 -8.35
C GLY A 345 14.97 19.02 -8.84
N VAL A 346 14.01 19.17 -7.92
CA VAL A 346 12.71 19.78 -8.23
C VAL A 346 12.89 21.26 -8.51
N MET A 347 12.45 21.70 -9.68
CA MET A 347 12.53 23.10 -10.10
C MET A 347 11.30 23.90 -9.62
N PRO A 348 11.41 25.25 -9.54
CA PRO A 348 10.26 26.08 -9.20
C PRO A 348 9.05 25.80 -10.09
N GLY A 349 7.92 25.48 -9.48
CA GLY A 349 6.67 25.10 -10.14
C GLY A 349 6.46 23.59 -10.26
N GLU A 350 7.52 22.80 -10.29
CA GLU A 350 7.42 21.34 -10.27
C GLU A 350 7.07 20.80 -8.89
N ARG A 351 6.62 19.53 -8.87
CA ARG A 351 6.34 18.79 -7.66
C ARG A 351 6.90 17.38 -7.73
N LEU A 352 7.62 16.96 -6.69
CA LEU A 352 7.94 15.57 -6.45
C LEU A 352 6.70 14.87 -5.95
N GLN A 353 6.12 14.00 -6.77
CA GLN A 353 4.88 13.30 -6.45
C GLN A 353 5.12 11.96 -5.77
N MET A 354 6.13 11.22 -6.22
CA MET A 354 6.47 9.90 -5.69
C MET A 354 7.98 9.75 -5.56
N LEU A 355 8.38 9.09 -4.49
CA LEU A 355 9.74 8.61 -4.24
C LEU A 355 9.65 7.16 -3.78
N ALA A 356 10.47 6.26 -4.33
CA ALA A 356 10.46 4.86 -3.95
C ALA A 356 11.86 4.26 -3.95
N ARG A 357 12.15 3.42 -2.96
CA ARG A 357 13.35 2.56 -3.02
C ARG A 357 13.07 1.34 -3.88
N VAL A 358 14.08 0.92 -4.61
CA VAL A 358 14.05 -0.26 -5.49
C VAL A 358 15.26 -1.14 -5.18
N GLY A 359 15.04 -2.45 -5.12
CA GLY A 359 16.12 -3.38 -4.81
C GLY A 359 15.66 -4.82 -4.68
N TYR A 360 16.56 -5.65 -4.21
CA TYR A 360 16.26 -7.06 -3.93
C TYR A 360 15.93 -7.23 -2.45
N GLY A 361 14.77 -7.80 -2.17
CA GLY A 361 14.32 -8.13 -0.81
C GLY A 361 13.72 -9.52 -0.74
N PRO A 362 13.42 -10.02 0.45
CA PRO A 362 12.67 -11.26 0.63
C PRO A 362 11.33 -11.22 -0.11
N GLU A 363 10.80 -12.38 -0.51
CA GLU A 363 9.43 -12.45 -0.98
C GLU A 363 8.47 -11.99 0.11
N THR A 364 7.48 -11.19 -0.31
CA THR A 364 6.41 -10.73 0.57
C THR A 364 5.05 -11.13 0.04
N GLY A 365 4.14 -11.46 0.93
CA GLY A 365 2.76 -11.81 0.62
C GLY A 365 1.94 -10.64 0.07
N PRO A 366 0.72 -10.91 -0.39
CA PRO A 366 -0.23 -9.88 -0.75
C PRO A 366 -0.69 -9.08 0.48
N THR A 367 -1.14 -7.85 0.26
CA THR A 367 -1.83 -7.06 1.29
C THR A 367 -3.33 -7.33 1.26
N PRO A 368 -4.07 -7.21 2.40
CA PRO A 368 -5.51 -7.40 2.44
C PRO A 368 -6.26 -6.52 1.43
N ARG A 369 -7.36 -7.01 0.89
CA ARG A 369 -8.24 -6.26 -0.02
C ARG A 369 -9.71 -6.53 0.29
N TRP A 370 -10.50 -5.47 0.25
CA TRP A 370 -11.96 -5.60 0.20
C TRP A 370 -12.37 -6.27 -1.10
N PRO A 371 -13.34 -7.20 -1.08
CA PRO A 371 -13.86 -7.79 -2.31
C PRO A 371 -14.52 -6.74 -3.20
N LEU A 372 -14.43 -6.90 -4.52
CA LEU A 372 -14.97 -5.94 -5.50
C LEU A 372 -16.43 -5.56 -5.21
N GLN A 373 -17.26 -6.53 -4.83
CA GLN A 373 -18.69 -6.33 -4.55
C GLN A 373 -18.94 -5.26 -3.48
N SER A 374 -18.05 -5.12 -2.50
CA SER A 374 -18.15 -4.10 -1.46
C SER A 374 -17.80 -2.69 -1.94
N ARG A 375 -17.26 -2.56 -3.14
CA ARG A 375 -16.87 -1.27 -3.75
C ARG A 375 -17.85 -0.83 -4.83
N LEU A 376 -18.81 -1.70 -5.22
CA LEU A 376 -19.90 -1.38 -6.14
C LEU A 376 -21.01 -0.63 -5.40
N VAL A 377 -21.46 0.51 -5.93
CA VAL A 377 -22.48 1.39 -5.36
C VAL A 377 -23.60 1.68 -6.34
#